data_8b197e4869d4a2670bc6da933caaecdf
#
_entry.id   8b197e4869d4a2670bc6da933caaecdf
#
_cell.length_a   1.000
_cell.length_b   1.000
_cell.length_c   1.000
_cell.angle_alpha   90.00
_cell.angle_beta   90.00
_cell.angle_gamma   90.00
#
_symmetry.space_group_name_H-M   'P 1'
#
loop_
_entity.id
_entity.type
_entity.pdbx_description
1 polymer ?
#
loop_
_entity_poly.entity_id
_entity_poly.type
_entity_poly.pdbx_seq_one_letter_code
_entity_poly.pdbx_strand_id
1 'polypeptide(L)'
;MGRVSKRKISSRTATGFFERLLAVISLIAMVPICMMMEGCQTISIRPPSGAKPIAIAMEVTGYDSGPISCEWRRDWLGRPVHTSGPNRGKRKKVGITASGRRAKHGTVAADTRYYPFGTVLYIPGYGYGRVEDRGGAIKGPERLDVWFPTEREALRWGRQKQVRITVWEKP
;
A
#
# COMPACT_ATOMS: atom_id res chain seq x y z
N MET A 1 37.81 -81.29 -8.53
CA MET A 1 36.42 -81.01 -8.17
C MET A 1 36.40 -79.93 -7.12
N GLY A 2 36.29 -78.65 -7.49
CA GLY A 2 36.31 -77.52 -6.58
C GLY A 2 34.96 -76.78 -6.61
N ARG A 3 34.29 -76.77 -5.49
CA ARG A 3 32.94 -76.19 -5.33
C ARG A 3 33.09 -74.67 -5.08
N VAL A 4 32.60 -73.82 -6.04
CA VAL A 4 32.56 -72.37 -5.92
C VAL A 4 31.38 -71.98 -5.08
N SER A 5 31.58 -71.39 -3.95
CA SER A 5 30.55 -70.83 -3.05
C SER A 5 30.16 -69.42 -3.56
N LYS A 6 28.94 -69.28 -4.02
CA LYS A 6 28.36 -67.95 -4.35
C LYS A 6 27.92 -67.23 -3.06
N ARG A 7 28.61 -66.17 -2.71
CA ARG A 7 28.15 -65.24 -1.64
C ARG A 7 26.95 -64.40 -2.18
N LYS A 8 25.85 -64.49 -1.50
CA LYS A 8 24.63 -63.71 -1.76
C LYS A 8 24.82 -62.31 -1.09
N ILE A 9 25.01 -61.29 -1.89
CA ILE A 9 25.11 -59.90 -1.41
C ILE A 9 23.71 -59.44 -1.04
N SER A 10 23.50 -59.11 0.21
CA SER A 10 22.21 -58.61 0.77
C SER A 10 21.96 -57.18 0.32
N SER A 11 20.90 -56.96 -0.47
CA SER A 11 20.48 -55.66 -1.01
C SER A 11 19.62 -54.84 -0.04
N ARG A 12 19.77 -55.01 1.26
CA ARG A 12 18.88 -54.38 2.26
C ARG A 12 19.34 -53.03 2.84
N THR A 13 20.45 -52.48 2.43
CA THR A 13 21.01 -51.24 3.04
C THR A 13 20.83 -49.98 2.20
N ALA A 14 20.47 -50.08 0.93
CA ALA A 14 20.37 -48.90 0.05
C ALA A 14 19.01 -48.15 0.10
N THR A 15 17.91 -48.87 0.36
CA THR A 15 16.57 -48.25 0.41
C THR A 15 16.32 -47.35 1.63
N GLY A 16 16.87 -47.74 2.78
CA GLY A 16 16.67 -46.98 4.02
C GLY A 16 17.42 -45.64 4.09
N PHE A 17 18.49 -45.50 3.31
CA PHE A 17 19.26 -44.26 3.25
C PHE A 17 18.59 -43.22 2.35
N PHE A 18 18.02 -43.63 1.22
CA PHE A 18 17.28 -42.77 0.28
C PHE A 18 15.98 -42.26 0.89
N GLU A 19 15.24 -43.07 1.61
CA GLU A 19 14.00 -42.66 2.29
C GLU A 19 14.27 -41.60 3.37
N ARG A 20 15.34 -41.77 4.15
CA ARG A 20 15.72 -40.78 5.19
C ARG A 20 16.26 -39.48 4.59
N LEU A 21 16.95 -39.53 3.44
CA LEU A 21 17.46 -38.36 2.73
C LEU A 21 16.30 -37.53 2.13
N LEU A 22 15.29 -38.19 1.54
CA LEU A 22 14.10 -37.54 1.02
C LEU A 22 13.23 -36.89 2.09
N ALA A 23 13.12 -37.53 3.28
CA ALA A 23 12.39 -36.95 4.42
C ALA A 23 13.09 -35.70 4.98
N VAL A 24 14.41 -35.67 5.04
CA VAL A 24 15.18 -34.50 5.50
C VAL A 24 15.09 -33.34 4.48
N ILE A 25 15.15 -33.63 3.18
CA ILE A 25 15.01 -32.61 2.13
C ILE A 25 13.60 -32.03 2.13
N SER A 26 12.56 -32.84 2.36
CA SER A 26 11.18 -32.37 2.48
C SER A 26 10.97 -31.48 3.70
N LEU A 27 11.61 -31.77 4.82
CA LEU A 27 11.53 -30.97 6.05
C LEU A 27 12.24 -29.62 5.91
N ILE A 28 13.39 -29.58 5.21
CA ILE A 28 14.16 -28.36 4.97
C ILE A 28 13.47 -27.44 3.94
N ALA A 29 12.73 -28.01 2.97
CA ALA A 29 11.98 -27.23 1.98
C ALA A 29 10.70 -26.60 2.55
N MET A 30 10.13 -27.13 3.63
CA MET A 30 8.91 -26.56 4.25
C MET A 30 9.18 -25.40 5.20
N VAL A 31 10.36 -25.26 5.77
CA VAL A 31 10.72 -24.20 6.71
C VAL A 31 10.74 -22.80 6.06
N PRO A 32 11.28 -22.57 4.84
CA PRO A 32 11.29 -21.24 4.25
C PRO A 32 9.92 -20.75 3.75
N ILE A 33 8.97 -21.64 3.46
CA ILE A 33 7.63 -21.26 3.00
C ILE A 33 6.79 -20.72 4.16
N CYS A 34 6.96 -21.20 5.37
CA CYS A 34 6.26 -20.71 6.56
C CYS A 34 6.80 -19.35 7.03
N MET A 35 8.07 -19.03 6.79
CA MET A 35 8.67 -17.75 7.19
C MET A 35 8.37 -16.59 6.21
N MET A 36 7.86 -16.83 5.01
CA MET A 36 7.51 -15.77 4.06
C MET A 36 6.08 -15.23 4.23
N MET A 37 5.30 -15.76 5.15
CA MET A 37 3.96 -15.26 5.48
C MET A 37 3.94 -14.22 6.60
N GLU A 38 5.08 -13.88 7.19
CA GLU A 38 5.16 -12.84 8.20
C GLU A 38 5.42 -11.48 7.54
N GLY A 39 4.39 -10.64 7.48
CA GLY A 39 4.64 -9.22 7.43
C GLY A 39 3.98 -8.39 6.35
N CYS A 40 2.83 -8.73 5.82
CA CYS A 40 1.94 -7.67 5.32
C CYS A 40 1.15 -7.11 6.51
N GLN A 41 1.82 -6.35 7.39
CA GLN A 41 1.12 -5.52 8.38
C GLN A 41 0.40 -4.42 7.61
N THR A 42 -0.80 -4.73 7.16
CA THR A 42 -1.75 -3.72 6.71
C THR A 42 -1.99 -2.82 7.91
N ILE A 43 -1.36 -1.64 7.93
CA ILE A 43 -1.61 -0.64 8.97
C ILE A 43 -3.10 -0.29 8.84
N SER A 44 -3.92 -0.92 9.66
CA SER A 44 -5.36 -0.69 9.70
C SER A 44 -5.59 0.75 10.18
N ILE A 45 -6.11 1.59 9.30
CA ILE A 45 -6.57 2.93 9.68
C ILE A 45 -7.83 2.72 10.50
N ARG A 46 -7.81 3.16 11.77
CA ARG A 46 -8.95 3.04 12.68
C ARG A 46 -9.35 4.41 13.21
N PRO A 47 -10.64 4.63 13.45
CA PRO A 47 -11.11 5.81 14.16
C PRO A 47 -10.46 5.93 15.55
N PRO A 48 -10.21 7.16 16.04
CA PRO A 48 -9.77 7.38 17.41
C PRO A 48 -10.79 6.88 18.40
N SER A 49 -10.33 6.25 19.49
CA SER A 49 -11.23 5.81 20.57
C SER A 49 -11.95 7.01 21.19
N GLY A 50 -13.27 6.90 21.32
CA GLY A 50 -14.12 7.95 21.92
C GLY A 50 -14.45 9.13 20.99
N ALA A 51 -13.88 9.21 19.77
CA ALA A 51 -14.24 10.25 18.82
C ALA A 51 -15.66 10.02 18.28
N LYS A 52 -16.47 11.08 18.27
CA LYS A 52 -17.82 11.02 17.69
C LYS A 52 -17.74 11.17 16.17
N PRO A 53 -18.40 10.29 15.40
CA PRO A 53 -18.46 10.41 13.95
C PRO A 53 -19.42 11.53 13.53
N ILE A 54 -19.04 12.30 12.51
CA ILE A 54 -19.86 13.30 11.84
C ILE A 54 -20.02 12.85 10.40
N ALA A 55 -21.24 12.88 9.85
CA ALA A 55 -21.49 12.57 8.45
C ALA A 55 -21.64 13.86 7.62
N ILE A 56 -20.83 13.98 6.57
CA ILE A 56 -20.78 15.16 5.69
C ILE A 56 -20.88 14.71 4.24
N ALA A 57 -21.70 15.37 3.43
CA ALA A 57 -21.76 15.14 2.00
C ALA A 57 -20.61 15.88 1.30
N MET A 58 -19.77 15.14 0.55
CA MET A 58 -18.58 15.70 -0.08
C MET A 58 -18.45 15.28 -1.55
N GLU A 59 -17.71 16.07 -2.31
CA GLU A 59 -17.17 15.66 -3.61
C GLU A 59 -15.85 14.93 -3.38
N VAL A 60 -15.70 13.74 -3.96
CA VAL A 60 -14.52 12.90 -3.83
C VAL A 60 -13.96 12.61 -5.22
N THR A 61 -12.70 12.99 -5.44
CA THR A 61 -11.93 12.64 -6.65
C THR A 61 -10.84 11.63 -6.34
N GLY A 62 -10.22 11.06 -7.38
CA GLY A 62 -9.08 10.15 -7.25
C GLY A 62 -7.83 10.74 -7.85
N TYR A 63 -6.68 10.51 -7.20
CA TYR A 63 -5.36 10.89 -7.70
C TYR A 63 -4.34 9.78 -7.51
N ASP A 64 -3.25 9.85 -8.26
CA ASP A 64 -2.08 8.99 -8.13
C ASP A 64 -0.81 9.82 -7.88
N SER A 65 0.34 9.18 -7.82
CA SER A 65 1.62 9.89 -7.70
C SER A 65 2.22 10.32 -9.05
N GLY A 66 1.45 10.21 -10.14
CA GLY A 66 1.88 10.53 -11.49
C GLY A 66 2.11 12.01 -11.76
N PRO A 67 2.70 12.32 -12.93
CA PRO A 67 3.06 13.69 -13.29
C PRO A 67 1.86 14.60 -13.46
N ILE A 68 0.72 14.08 -13.93
CA ILE A 68 -0.50 14.85 -14.16
C ILE A 68 -1.16 15.18 -12.82
N SER A 69 -1.44 14.16 -11.99
CA SER A 69 -2.12 14.32 -10.70
C SER A 69 -1.32 15.16 -9.70
N CYS A 70 0.00 15.05 -9.74
CA CYS A 70 0.89 15.70 -8.77
C CYS A 70 1.74 16.82 -9.35
N GLU A 71 1.43 17.32 -10.55
CA GLU A 71 2.04 18.50 -11.17
C GLU A 71 3.57 18.48 -11.15
N TRP A 72 4.18 17.44 -11.74
CA TRP A 72 5.62 17.35 -11.88
C TRP A 72 6.04 16.89 -13.27
N ARG A 73 7.27 17.16 -13.66
CA ARG A 73 7.91 16.67 -14.88
C ARG A 73 9.34 16.26 -14.59
N ARG A 74 9.98 15.55 -15.51
CA ARG A 74 11.42 15.34 -15.45
C ARG A 74 12.16 16.55 -16.03
N ASP A 75 13.22 16.99 -15.38
CA ASP A 75 14.17 17.96 -15.92
C ASP A 75 15.10 17.29 -16.96
N TRP A 76 16.04 18.03 -17.50
CA TRP A 76 17.01 17.55 -18.49
C TRP A 76 17.95 16.46 -17.95
N LEU A 77 18.09 16.32 -16.63
CA LEU A 77 18.81 15.23 -15.94
C LEU A 77 17.89 14.07 -15.53
N GLY A 78 16.64 14.04 -15.99
CA GLY A 78 15.67 13.00 -15.65
C GLY A 78 15.09 13.10 -14.22
N ARG A 79 15.38 14.16 -13.46
CA ARG A 79 14.97 14.33 -12.06
C ARG A 79 13.57 14.94 -11.99
N PRO A 80 12.68 14.45 -11.11
CA PRO A 80 11.36 15.05 -10.95
C PRO A 80 11.44 16.44 -10.33
N VAL A 81 10.76 17.41 -10.97
CA VAL A 81 10.67 18.81 -10.55
C VAL A 81 9.24 19.28 -10.59
N HIS A 82 8.86 20.20 -9.71
CA HIS A 82 7.54 20.81 -9.69
C HIS A 82 7.29 21.63 -10.97
N THR A 83 6.09 21.52 -11.56
CA THR A 83 5.69 22.28 -12.74
C THR A 83 4.96 23.58 -12.41
N SER A 84 4.42 23.70 -11.17
CA SER A 84 3.60 24.83 -10.76
C SER A 84 3.88 25.26 -9.32
N GLY A 85 3.24 26.36 -8.90
CA GLY A 85 3.30 26.88 -7.55
C GLY A 85 4.66 27.47 -7.14
N PRO A 86 4.83 27.82 -5.85
CA PRO A 86 6.03 28.49 -5.33
C PRO A 86 7.30 27.62 -5.38
N ASN A 87 7.14 26.32 -5.61
CA ASN A 87 8.24 25.38 -5.75
C ASN A 87 8.56 25.01 -7.22
N ARG A 88 8.00 25.70 -8.22
CA ARG A 88 8.26 25.44 -9.63
C ARG A 88 9.75 25.37 -9.91
N GLY A 89 10.17 24.32 -10.61
CA GLY A 89 11.57 24.04 -10.95
C GLY A 89 12.39 23.38 -9.83
N LYS A 90 11.95 23.37 -8.59
CA LYS A 90 12.62 22.67 -7.49
C LYS A 90 12.36 21.16 -7.55
N ARG A 91 13.27 20.37 -7.00
CA ARG A 91 13.13 18.90 -6.94
C ARG A 91 11.87 18.50 -6.18
N LYS A 92 11.13 17.55 -6.76
CA LYS A 92 9.94 16.96 -6.14
C LYS A 92 10.24 15.56 -5.62
N LYS A 93 9.80 15.28 -4.40
CA LYS A 93 9.79 13.92 -3.85
C LYS A 93 8.49 13.24 -4.27
N VAL A 94 8.53 12.50 -5.39
CA VAL A 94 7.35 11.79 -5.91
C VAL A 94 6.91 10.69 -4.94
N GLY A 95 5.59 10.58 -4.73
CA GLY A 95 5.00 9.60 -3.81
C GLY A 95 5.18 9.94 -2.33
N ILE A 96 5.66 11.14 -2.00
CA ILE A 96 5.69 11.65 -0.63
C ILE A 96 4.63 12.73 -0.48
N THR A 97 3.74 12.54 0.48
CA THR A 97 2.62 13.42 0.80
C THR A 97 3.07 14.71 1.49
N ALA A 98 2.17 15.66 1.63
CA ALA A 98 2.45 16.92 2.33
C ALA A 98 2.74 16.73 3.82
N SER A 99 2.28 15.65 4.45
CA SER A 99 2.65 15.29 5.83
C SER A 99 4.01 14.58 5.94
N GLY A 100 4.72 14.38 4.82
CA GLY A 100 6.02 13.69 4.78
C GLY A 100 5.95 12.16 4.75
N ARG A 101 4.76 11.57 4.65
CA ARG A 101 4.55 10.13 4.58
C ARG A 101 4.58 9.63 3.14
N ARG A 102 4.84 8.35 2.95
CA ARG A 102 4.68 7.70 1.65
C ARG A 102 3.19 7.54 1.33
N ALA A 103 2.78 8.00 0.16
CA ALA A 103 1.42 7.81 -0.33
C ALA A 103 1.12 6.32 -0.55
N LYS A 104 -0.03 5.87 -0.08
CA LYS A 104 -0.52 4.49 -0.19
C LYS A 104 -2.05 4.47 -0.10
N HIS A 105 -2.66 3.31 -0.35
CA HIS A 105 -4.10 3.16 -0.15
C HIS A 105 -4.50 3.60 1.27
N GLY A 106 -5.55 4.42 1.37
CA GLY A 106 -5.95 5.08 2.61
C GLY A 106 -5.34 6.48 2.81
N THR A 107 -4.43 6.95 1.95
CA THR A 107 -4.00 8.36 1.93
C THR A 107 -5.10 9.23 1.32
N VAL A 108 -5.46 10.30 2.03
CA VAL A 108 -6.46 11.28 1.60
C VAL A 108 -5.84 12.67 1.57
N ALA A 109 -6.07 13.41 0.48
CA ALA A 109 -5.79 14.83 0.41
C ALA A 109 -7.07 15.62 0.75
N ALA A 110 -6.91 16.61 1.63
CA ALA A 110 -8.00 17.49 2.08
C ALA A 110 -7.48 18.90 2.34
N ASP A 111 -8.39 19.83 2.57
CA ASP A 111 -8.04 21.15 3.08
C ASP A 111 -7.75 21.05 4.59
N THR A 112 -6.46 21.16 4.93
CA THR A 112 -6.00 20.97 6.32
C THR A 112 -6.43 22.06 7.31
N ARG A 113 -7.11 23.12 6.83
CA ARG A 113 -7.78 24.10 7.69
C ARG A 113 -9.06 23.53 8.31
N TYR A 114 -9.73 22.60 7.60
CA TYR A 114 -10.93 21.91 8.05
C TYR A 114 -10.64 20.51 8.58
N TYR A 115 -9.72 19.81 7.93
CA TYR A 115 -9.34 18.42 8.27
C TYR A 115 -7.83 18.33 8.50
N PRO A 116 -7.34 18.57 9.71
CA PRO A 116 -5.91 18.50 10.04
C PRO A 116 -5.30 17.14 9.68
N PHE A 117 -3.99 17.10 9.46
CA PHE A 117 -3.29 15.82 9.24
C PHE A 117 -3.56 14.84 10.38
N GLY A 118 -3.92 13.63 10.02
CA GLY A 118 -4.28 12.57 10.95
C GLY A 118 -5.79 12.37 11.12
N THR A 119 -6.65 13.30 10.65
CA THR A 119 -8.10 13.11 10.60
C THR A 119 -8.42 11.81 9.88
N VAL A 120 -9.26 10.97 10.49
CA VAL A 120 -9.69 9.68 9.93
C VAL A 120 -11.06 9.85 9.28
N LEU A 121 -11.24 9.22 8.12
CA LEU A 121 -12.43 9.29 7.30
C LEU A 121 -12.84 7.88 6.88
N TYR A 122 -14.13 7.65 6.75
CA TYR A 122 -14.67 6.49 6.02
C TYR A 122 -15.37 6.98 4.76
N ILE A 123 -14.93 6.46 3.63
CA ILE A 123 -15.38 6.85 2.30
C ILE A 123 -16.03 5.64 1.65
N PRO A 124 -17.33 5.63 1.40
CA PRO A 124 -18.02 4.52 0.74
C PRO A 124 -17.35 4.16 -0.59
N GLY A 125 -17.14 2.87 -0.82
CA GLY A 125 -16.45 2.35 -2.01
C GLY A 125 -14.90 2.43 -1.98
N TYR A 126 -14.32 3.25 -1.10
CA TYR A 126 -12.86 3.35 -0.92
C TYR A 126 -12.38 2.74 0.41
N GLY A 127 -13.16 2.90 1.48
CA GLY A 127 -12.82 2.42 2.81
C GLY A 127 -12.28 3.51 3.74
N TYR A 128 -11.54 3.09 4.77
CA TYR A 128 -10.94 4.01 5.72
C TYR A 128 -9.75 4.75 5.11
N GLY A 129 -9.73 6.08 5.28
CA GLY A 129 -8.64 6.96 4.89
C GLY A 129 -8.17 7.84 6.04
N ARG A 130 -6.96 8.39 5.88
CA ARG A 130 -6.38 9.37 6.79
C ARG A 130 -5.91 10.57 6.00
N VAL A 131 -6.20 11.75 6.48
CA VAL A 131 -5.67 12.98 5.88
C VAL A 131 -4.16 13.02 6.09
N GLU A 132 -3.42 12.86 5.00
CA GLU A 132 -1.95 12.86 4.97
C GLU A 132 -1.43 13.80 3.87
N ASP A 133 -2.31 14.29 3.00
CA ASP A 133 -1.91 15.12 1.86
C ASP A 133 -2.76 16.38 1.72
N ARG A 134 -2.35 17.27 0.83
CA ARG A 134 -3.01 18.51 0.44
C ARG A 134 -2.93 18.68 -1.06
N GLY A 135 -4.04 19.00 -1.71
CA GLY A 135 -4.09 19.36 -3.12
C GLY A 135 -4.26 20.88 -3.31
N GLY A 136 -3.65 21.44 -4.35
CA GLY A 136 -3.84 22.84 -4.73
C GLY A 136 -5.31 23.17 -5.02
N ALA A 137 -6.02 22.23 -5.67
CA ALA A 137 -7.42 22.31 -6.02
C ALA A 137 -8.39 21.81 -4.93
N ILE A 138 -7.88 21.15 -3.88
CA ILE A 138 -8.69 20.60 -2.79
C ILE A 138 -8.85 21.66 -1.71
N LYS A 139 -9.92 22.44 -1.83
CA LYS A 139 -10.22 23.59 -0.96
C LYS A 139 -11.63 23.47 -0.41
N GLY A 140 -11.79 23.91 0.84
CA GLY A 140 -13.07 23.90 1.57
C GLY A 140 -13.39 22.56 2.24
N PRO A 141 -14.52 22.52 2.97
CA PRO A 141 -14.89 21.36 3.79
C PRO A 141 -15.54 20.21 2.99
N GLU A 142 -15.95 20.45 1.75
CA GLU A 142 -16.75 19.50 0.98
C GLU A 142 -15.96 18.83 -0.16
N ARG A 143 -14.63 18.85 -0.11
CA ARG A 143 -13.76 18.27 -1.15
C ARG A 143 -12.68 17.39 -0.57
N LEU A 144 -12.59 16.19 -1.12
CA LEU A 144 -11.52 15.23 -0.83
C LEU A 144 -10.93 14.69 -2.13
N ASP A 145 -9.69 14.22 -2.04
CA ASP A 145 -9.03 13.47 -3.10
C ASP A 145 -8.38 12.22 -2.50
N VAL A 146 -8.70 11.04 -3.05
CA VAL A 146 -8.25 9.75 -2.52
C VAL A 146 -7.16 9.17 -3.41
N TRP A 147 -6.11 8.66 -2.80
CA TRP A 147 -4.96 8.15 -3.51
C TRP A 147 -5.17 6.73 -4.05
N PHE A 148 -4.71 6.51 -5.28
CA PHE A 148 -4.66 5.21 -5.94
C PHE A 148 -3.23 4.88 -6.39
N PRO A 149 -2.85 3.60 -6.47
CA PRO A 149 -1.51 3.19 -6.91
C PRO A 149 -1.23 3.49 -8.38
N THR A 150 -2.27 3.61 -9.21
CA THR A 150 -2.16 3.87 -10.64
C THR A 150 -3.14 4.95 -11.13
N GLU A 151 -2.75 5.69 -12.16
CA GLU A 151 -3.61 6.66 -12.85
C GLU A 151 -4.91 5.99 -13.35
N ARG A 152 -4.82 4.77 -13.88
CA ARG A 152 -5.99 4.03 -14.35
C ARG A 152 -7.02 3.79 -13.26
N GLU A 153 -6.61 3.50 -12.04
CA GLU A 153 -7.51 3.31 -10.91
C GLU A 153 -8.11 4.64 -10.45
N ALA A 154 -7.30 5.70 -10.39
CA ALA A 154 -7.77 7.04 -10.08
C ALA A 154 -8.81 7.53 -11.11
N LEU A 155 -8.56 7.31 -12.40
CA LEU A 155 -9.50 7.66 -13.48
C LEU A 155 -10.78 6.80 -13.42
N ARG A 156 -10.69 5.52 -13.07
CA ARG A 156 -11.87 4.64 -12.90
C ARG A 156 -12.72 5.08 -11.71
N TRP A 157 -12.12 5.53 -10.65
CA TRP A 157 -12.83 6.14 -9.52
C TRP A 157 -13.56 7.42 -9.97
N GLY A 158 -12.87 8.26 -10.72
CA GLY A 158 -13.40 9.49 -11.30
C GLY A 158 -13.74 10.55 -10.25
N ARG A 159 -14.85 11.27 -10.53
CA ARG A 159 -15.39 12.31 -9.65
C ARG A 159 -16.76 11.88 -9.13
N GLN A 160 -16.86 11.67 -7.84
CA GLN A 160 -18.11 11.32 -7.18
C GLN A 160 -18.62 12.52 -6.39
N LYS A 161 -19.88 12.88 -6.59
CA LYS A 161 -20.53 14.01 -5.93
C LYS A 161 -21.48 13.52 -4.85
N GLN A 162 -21.67 14.33 -3.80
CA GLN A 162 -22.62 14.06 -2.71
C GLN A 162 -22.40 12.72 -2.01
N VAL A 163 -21.11 12.30 -1.90
CA VAL A 163 -20.76 11.08 -1.17
C VAL A 163 -20.86 11.35 0.33
N ARG A 164 -21.62 10.55 1.04
CA ARG A 164 -21.78 10.67 2.49
C ARG A 164 -20.56 10.10 3.20
N ILE A 165 -19.65 10.98 3.58
CA ILE A 165 -18.39 10.63 4.26
C ILE A 165 -18.62 10.67 5.77
N THR A 166 -18.09 9.68 6.49
CA THR A 166 -18.00 9.72 7.95
C THR A 166 -16.64 10.24 8.35
N VAL A 167 -16.58 11.27 9.17
CA VAL A 167 -15.36 11.94 9.64
C VAL A 167 -15.22 11.74 11.14
N TRP A 168 -14.03 11.38 11.60
CA TRP A 168 -13.65 11.39 13.02
C TRP A 168 -12.54 12.41 13.23
N GLU A 169 -12.87 13.49 13.89
CA GLU A 169 -11.88 14.49 14.26
C GLU A 169 -10.91 13.91 15.29
N LYS A 170 -9.67 14.35 15.23
CA LYS A 170 -8.70 14.02 16.26
C LYS A 170 -9.10 14.80 17.54
N PRO A 171 -9.20 14.13 18.69
CA PRO A 171 -9.43 14.80 19.95
C PRO A 171 -8.31 15.78 20.30
#